data_151c7a3bcc69e55e5408da8a2ba3c624
#
_entry.id   151c7a3bcc69e55e5408da8a2ba3c624
#
_cell.length_a   1.000
_cell.length_b   1.000
_cell.length_c   1.000
_cell.angle_alpha   90.00
_cell.angle_beta   90.00
_cell.angle_gamma   90.00
#
_symmetry.space_group_name_H-M   'P 1'
#
loop_
_entity.id
_entity.type
_entity.pdbx_description
1 polymer ?
#
loop_
_entity_poly.entity_id
_entity_poly.type
_entity_poly.pdbx_seq_one_letter_code
_entity_poly.pdbx_strand_id
1 'polypeptide(L)'
;MGCSDSNNEKKNIPNRNRIIQHLEPYLQSKHNENFNFPEVKEEIFIGKGLKKMKGYISPISKEDLEKKRNAFWGTRTEGNQQTWSFLKELCQMPEGEEENMKAMLEAYDLVPLYECINITYDSLGGLYEIPNYCINEPYKYELLEEKKEKPKEKHISFYLRKGIEQTKIKSSNYSKVEKIKKEVSKKYNVDIEKIRLFFYGKELKNNFELWNYNVSEDCVITVMLVL
;
A
#
# COMPACT_ATOMS: atom_id res chain seq x y z
N MET A 1 1.37 59.15 -27.93
CA MET A 1 2.15 58.61 -26.82
C MET A 1 1.16 58.00 -25.83
N GLY A 2 0.92 56.74 -25.90
CA GLY A 2 0.03 55.99 -25.00
C GLY A 2 0.82 54.93 -24.31
N CYS A 3 1.06 55.10 -23.02
CA CYS A 3 1.64 54.07 -22.16
C CYS A 3 0.56 53.03 -21.87
N SER A 4 0.77 51.82 -22.31
CA SER A 4 -0.01 50.67 -21.93
C SER A 4 0.49 50.20 -20.54
N ASP A 5 -0.30 50.43 -19.52
CA ASP A 5 -0.12 49.84 -18.22
C ASP A 5 -0.38 48.33 -18.34
N SER A 6 0.70 47.56 -18.21
CA SER A 6 0.59 46.13 -18.02
C SER A 6 0.15 45.86 -16.57
N ASN A 7 -1.15 45.62 -16.40
CA ASN A 7 -1.71 45.11 -15.16
C ASN A 7 -1.08 43.74 -14.82
N ASN A 8 -0.11 43.77 -13.95
CA ASN A 8 0.44 42.62 -13.29
C ASN A 8 -0.59 42.14 -12.25
N GLU A 9 -1.55 41.31 -12.67
CA GLU A 9 -2.45 40.60 -11.75
C GLU A 9 -1.61 39.74 -10.84
N LYS A 10 -1.30 40.28 -9.67
CA LYS A 10 -0.76 39.45 -8.55
C LYS A 10 -1.84 38.42 -8.27
N LYS A 11 -1.63 37.17 -8.76
CA LYS A 11 -2.41 36.01 -8.36
C LYS A 11 -2.46 36.02 -6.83
N ASN A 12 -3.66 36.08 -6.27
CA ASN A 12 -3.92 36.06 -4.84
C ASN A 12 -3.61 34.63 -4.34
N ILE A 13 -2.35 34.35 -4.01
CA ILE A 13 -1.99 33.11 -3.36
C ILE A 13 -2.67 33.12 -1.98
N PRO A 14 -3.57 32.17 -1.69
CA PRO A 14 -4.26 32.15 -0.41
C PRO A 14 -3.22 32.06 0.72
N ASN A 15 -3.44 32.85 1.77
CA ASN A 15 -2.52 32.89 2.91
C ASN A 15 -2.33 31.47 3.47
N ARG A 16 -1.11 30.93 3.34
CA ARG A 16 -0.70 29.57 3.73
C ARG A 16 -1.20 29.18 5.12
N ASN A 17 -1.10 30.09 6.09
CA ASN A 17 -1.54 29.85 7.46
C ASN A 17 -3.07 29.67 7.58
N ARG A 18 -3.85 30.33 6.73
CA ARG A 18 -5.30 30.21 6.72
C ARG A 18 -5.77 28.87 6.16
N ILE A 19 -5.06 28.37 5.16
CA ILE A 19 -5.32 27.06 4.55
C ILE A 19 -4.93 25.95 5.53
N ILE A 20 -3.78 26.04 6.19
CA ILE A 20 -3.32 25.07 7.20
C ILE A 20 -4.35 24.94 8.33
N GLN A 21 -4.81 26.05 8.92
CA GLN A 21 -5.82 26.04 9.98
C GLN A 21 -7.16 25.43 9.55
N HIS A 22 -7.49 25.51 8.28
CA HIS A 22 -8.74 24.94 7.76
C HIS A 22 -8.60 23.43 7.45
N LEU A 23 -7.40 22.98 7.11
CA LEU A 23 -7.12 21.59 6.75
C LEU A 23 -6.72 20.70 7.95
N GLU A 24 -6.21 21.29 9.05
CA GLU A 24 -5.81 20.53 10.24
C GLU A 24 -6.88 19.54 10.76
N PRO A 25 -8.16 19.94 10.92
CA PRO A 25 -9.21 18.99 11.35
C PRO A 25 -9.45 17.86 10.34
N TYR A 26 -9.32 18.17 9.05
CA TYR A 26 -9.51 17.20 7.96
C TYR A 26 -8.36 16.20 7.89
N LEU A 27 -7.12 16.65 8.07
CA LEU A 27 -5.93 15.83 8.11
C LEU A 27 -5.96 14.87 9.32
N GLN A 28 -6.35 15.36 10.49
CA GLN A 28 -6.49 14.53 11.69
C GLN A 28 -7.58 13.46 11.55
N SER A 29 -8.70 13.77 10.87
CA SER A 29 -9.80 12.82 10.71
C SER A 29 -9.55 11.72 9.67
N LYS A 30 -8.66 11.97 8.71
CA LYS A 30 -8.33 11.03 7.62
C LYS A 30 -7.01 10.28 7.79
N HIS A 31 -6.30 10.49 8.88
CA HIS A 31 -5.05 9.75 9.13
C HIS A 31 -5.38 8.28 9.37
N ASN A 32 -5.40 7.55 8.27
CA ASN A 32 -5.49 6.09 8.30
C ASN A 32 -4.15 5.57 8.84
N GLU A 33 -4.15 4.99 10.03
CA GLU A 33 -2.94 4.42 10.67
C GLU A 33 -2.18 3.45 9.77
N ASN A 34 -2.85 2.88 8.75
CA ASN A 34 -2.26 1.98 7.77
C ASN A 34 -1.71 2.69 6.52
N PHE A 35 -1.82 4.01 6.41
CA PHE A 35 -1.39 4.75 5.22
C PHE A 35 0.13 4.86 5.16
N ASN A 36 0.77 5.11 6.30
CA ASN A 36 2.22 5.20 6.41
C ASN A 36 2.80 3.98 7.13
N PHE A 37 4.07 3.68 6.88
CA PHE A 37 4.81 2.75 7.73
C PHE A 37 5.16 3.39 9.07
N PRO A 38 5.36 2.57 10.14
CA PRO A 38 5.68 3.06 11.46
C PRO A 38 6.93 3.95 11.47
N GLU A 39 6.84 5.10 12.10
CA GLU A 39 7.97 5.99 12.29
C GLU A 39 8.96 5.41 13.31
N VAL A 40 10.22 5.81 13.17
CA VAL A 40 11.26 5.51 14.15
C VAL A 40 10.95 6.27 15.45
N LYS A 41 11.10 5.65 16.61
CA LYS A 41 10.85 6.29 17.92
C LYS A 41 11.84 7.42 18.22
N GLU A 42 13.06 7.30 17.69
CA GLU A 42 14.12 8.31 17.82
C GLU A 42 13.85 9.45 16.83
N GLU A 43 14.39 10.64 17.10
CA GLU A 43 14.30 11.79 16.19
C GLU A 43 15.27 11.64 14.98
N ILE A 44 15.09 10.58 14.23
CA ILE A 44 15.85 10.31 13.02
C ILE A 44 15.05 10.83 11.81
N PHE A 45 15.69 11.64 10.98
CA PHE A 45 15.14 12.17 9.75
C PHE A 45 15.82 11.53 8.54
N ILE A 46 15.05 11.29 7.47
CA ILE A 46 15.49 10.78 6.18
C ILE A 46 15.12 11.77 5.08
N GLY A 47 15.82 11.70 3.95
CA GLY A 47 15.66 12.65 2.86
C GLY A 47 16.19 14.04 3.18
N LYS A 48 16.18 14.95 2.21
CA LYS A 48 16.63 16.34 2.31
C LYS A 48 15.59 17.28 1.74
N GLY A 49 15.64 18.56 2.17
CA GLY A 49 14.76 19.62 1.68
C GLY A 49 13.30 19.21 1.69
N LEU A 50 12.60 19.32 0.55
CA LEU A 50 11.20 18.99 0.40
C LEU A 50 10.86 17.51 0.60
N LYS A 51 11.84 16.63 0.65
CA LYS A 51 11.67 15.21 0.98
C LYS A 51 12.04 14.89 2.43
N LYS A 52 12.51 15.86 3.22
CA LYS A 52 12.90 15.63 4.61
C LYS A 52 11.70 15.27 5.46
N MET A 53 11.73 14.09 6.03
CA MET A 53 10.67 13.59 6.90
C MET A 53 11.24 12.70 7.99
N LYS A 54 10.40 12.38 8.97
CA LYS A 54 10.78 11.46 10.04
C LYS A 54 11.06 10.07 9.45
N GLY A 55 12.13 9.43 9.93
CA GLY A 55 12.50 8.09 9.48
C GLY A 55 11.42 7.07 9.80
N TYR A 56 11.24 6.09 8.91
CA TYR A 56 10.28 5.01 9.10
C TYR A 56 10.95 3.64 8.96
N ILE A 57 10.31 2.61 9.52
CA ILE A 57 10.74 1.21 9.46
C ILE A 57 9.86 0.48 8.46
N SER A 58 10.47 -0.22 7.51
CA SER A 58 9.72 -1.08 6.58
C SER A 58 9.56 -2.48 7.17
N PRO A 59 8.32 -2.93 7.41
CA PRO A 59 8.04 -4.28 7.90
C PRO A 59 8.01 -5.34 6.79
N ILE A 60 8.27 -4.95 5.54
CA ILE A 60 8.23 -5.80 4.35
C ILE A 60 9.56 -5.74 3.59
N SER A 61 9.80 -6.71 2.71
CA SER A 61 10.99 -6.77 1.87
C SER A 61 11.08 -5.57 0.90
N LYS A 62 12.27 -5.33 0.36
CA LYS A 62 12.47 -4.29 -0.65
C LYS A 62 11.62 -4.54 -1.89
N GLU A 63 11.54 -5.78 -2.34
CA GLU A 63 10.72 -6.18 -3.50
C GLU A 63 9.22 -5.96 -3.26
N ASP A 64 8.75 -6.24 -2.06
CA ASP A 64 7.34 -6.01 -1.72
C ASP A 64 7.04 -4.54 -1.47
N LEU A 65 8.02 -3.77 -0.99
CA LEU A 65 7.95 -2.32 -0.90
C LEU A 65 7.78 -1.69 -2.30
N GLU A 66 8.55 -2.13 -3.29
CA GLU A 66 8.43 -1.67 -4.67
C GLU A 66 7.06 -2.01 -5.26
N LYS A 67 6.54 -3.22 -5.02
CA LYS A 67 5.18 -3.58 -5.43
C LYS A 67 4.13 -2.67 -4.78
N LYS A 68 4.30 -2.34 -3.50
CA LYS A 68 3.40 -1.45 -2.76
C LYS A 68 3.45 -0.02 -3.31
N ARG A 69 4.64 0.51 -3.63
CA ARG A 69 4.85 1.80 -4.32
C ARG A 69 4.12 1.83 -5.66
N ASN A 70 4.34 0.82 -6.50
CA ASN A 70 3.71 0.72 -7.81
C ASN A 70 2.18 0.62 -7.71
N ALA A 71 1.66 -0.15 -6.76
CA ALA A 71 0.23 -0.23 -6.49
C ALA A 71 -0.35 1.12 -6.06
N PHE A 72 0.36 1.87 -5.19
CA PHE A 72 -0.07 3.21 -4.78
C PHE A 72 -0.20 4.14 -5.99
N TRP A 73 0.85 4.27 -6.80
CA TRP A 73 0.85 5.15 -7.97
C TRP A 73 -0.14 4.71 -9.06
N GLY A 74 -0.34 3.41 -9.24
CA GLY A 74 -1.26 2.85 -10.24
C GLY A 74 -2.75 2.98 -9.89
N THR A 75 -3.08 3.31 -8.64
CA THR A 75 -4.48 3.40 -8.17
C THR A 75 -4.95 4.81 -7.87
N ARG A 76 -4.16 5.84 -8.23
CA ARG A 76 -4.53 7.25 -8.00
C ARG A 76 -5.57 7.69 -9.02
N THR A 77 -6.81 7.86 -8.57
CA THR A 77 -7.95 8.28 -9.41
C THR A 77 -8.63 9.54 -8.89
N GLU A 78 -8.36 9.93 -7.64
CA GLU A 78 -8.90 11.15 -7.03
C GLU A 78 -8.09 12.38 -7.43
N GLY A 79 -8.74 13.52 -7.65
CA GLY A 79 -8.09 14.75 -8.04
C GLY A 79 -7.58 14.76 -9.49
N ASN A 80 -6.56 15.55 -9.76
CA ASN A 80 -5.97 15.67 -11.10
C ASN A 80 -4.89 14.60 -11.34
N GLN A 81 -5.09 13.77 -12.36
CA GLN A 81 -4.16 12.70 -12.72
C GLN A 81 -2.79 13.20 -13.16
N GLN A 82 -2.73 14.38 -13.83
CA GLN A 82 -1.46 15.00 -14.22
C GLN A 82 -0.67 15.41 -12.98
N THR A 83 -1.35 15.97 -11.96
CA THR A 83 -0.72 16.31 -10.68
C THR A 83 -0.14 15.07 -9.99
N TRP A 84 -0.84 13.93 -9.99
CA TRP A 84 -0.30 12.68 -9.45
C TRP A 84 0.94 12.18 -10.20
N SER A 85 0.94 12.26 -11.53
CA SER A 85 2.11 11.88 -12.35
C SER A 85 3.29 12.78 -12.05
N PHE A 86 3.06 14.08 -11.93
CA PHE A 86 4.05 15.07 -11.59
C PHE A 86 4.63 14.86 -10.16
N LEU A 87 3.79 14.64 -9.16
CA LEU A 87 4.22 14.36 -7.78
C LEU A 87 5.05 13.05 -7.70
N LYS A 88 4.70 12.05 -8.51
CA LYS A 88 5.50 10.82 -8.64
C LYS A 88 6.90 11.13 -9.16
N GLU A 89 7.01 11.98 -10.19
CA GLU A 89 8.30 12.41 -10.76
C GLU A 89 9.13 13.15 -9.72
N LEU A 90 8.55 14.09 -8.96
CA LEU A 90 9.23 14.77 -7.85
C LEU A 90 9.75 13.79 -6.78
N CYS A 91 8.98 12.76 -6.44
CA CYS A 91 9.44 11.72 -5.51
C CYS A 91 10.66 10.95 -6.03
N GLN A 92 10.79 10.79 -7.34
CA GLN A 92 11.88 10.06 -7.99
C GLN A 92 13.13 10.90 -8.24
N MET A 93 13.06 12.22 -8.13
CA MET A 93 14.21 13.11 -8.32
C MET A 93 15.33 12.77 -7.31
N PRO A 94 16.60 12.88 -7.73
CA PRO A 94 17.72 12.64 -6.83
C PRO A 94 17.79 13.69 -5.71
N GLU A 95 18.47 13.35 -4.63
CA GLU A 95 18.78 14.33 -3.58
C GLU A 95 19.71 15.41 -4.11
N GLY A 96 19.50 16.66 -3.67
CA GLY A 96 20.27 17.83 -4.11
C GLY A 96 19.60 18.68 -5.18
N GLU A 97 18.49 18.21 -5.75
CA GLU A 97 17.71 18.93 -6.78
C GLU A 97 16.60 19.85 -6.17
N GLU A 98 16.81 20.36 -4.97
CA GLU A 98 15.77 21.09 -4.21
C GLU A 98 15.28 22.35 -4.91
N GLU A 99 16.18 23.09 -5.56
CA GLU A 99 15.82 24.32 -6.29
C GLU A 99 14.97 23.97 -7.53
N ASN A 100 15.32 22.90 -8.23
CA ASN A 100 14.53 22.41 -9.36
C ASN A 100 13.16 21.92 -8.89
N MET A 101 13.08 21.20 -7.78
CA MET A 101 11.81 20.75 -7.22
C MET A 101 10.91 21.93 -6.84
N LYS A 102 11.45 23.01 -6.26
CA LYS A 102 10.70 24.22 -5.92
C LYS A 102 10.17 24.92 -7.16
N ALA A 103 11.04 25.12 -8.16
CA ALA A 103 10.66 25.73 -9.42
C ALA A 103 9.55 24.94 -10.15
N MET A 104 9.64 23.61 -10.10
CA MET A 104 8.63 22.73 -10.66
C MET A 104 7.31 22.81 -9.90
N LEU A 105 7.31 22.85 -8.58
CA LEU A 105 6.09 23.03 -7.77
C LEU A 105 5.41 24.38 -8.06
N GLU A 106 6.17 25.45 -8.19
CA GLU A 106 5.65 26.78 -8.58
C GLU A 106 5.03 26.75 -9.98
N ALA A 107 5.69 26.09 -10.95
CA ALA A 107 5.19 25.99 -12.31
C ALA A 107 3.85 25.24 -12.41
N TYR A 108 3.57 24.33 -11.48
CA TYR A 108 2.33 23.55 -11.41
C TYR A 108 1.31 24.13 -10.40
N ASP A 109 1.56 25.32 -9.85
CA ASP A 109 0.72 25.94 -8.81
C ASP A 109 0.47 24.98 -7.61
N LEU A 110 1.51 24.23 -7.21
CA LEU A 110 1.45 23.27 -6.11
C LEU A 110 2.17 23.78 -4.87
N VAL A 111 1.53 23.65 -3.72
CA VAL A 111 2.07 24.12 -2.44
C VAL A 111 2.20 22.97 -1.46
N PRO A 112 3.43 22.56 -1.08
CA PRO A 112 3.64 21.56 -0.06
C PRO A 112 3.31 22.10 1.33
N LEU A 113 2.62 21.30 2.13
CA LEU A 113 2.37 21.58 3.54
C LEU A 113 3.63 21.26 4.36
N TYR A 114 3.88 22.03 5.42
CA TYR A 114 5.02 21.79 6.33
C TYR A 114 6.38 21.62 5.63
N GLU A 115 6.55 22.24 4.46
CA GLU A 115 7.80 22.15 3.68
C GLU A 115 8.21 20.73 3.26
N CYS A 116 7.25 19.81 3.19
CA CYS A 116 7.43 18.45 2.72
C CYS A 116 6.38 18.09 1.68
N ILE A 117 6.77 17.38 0.63
CA ILE A 117 5.87 17.00 -0.47
C ILE A 117 4.88 15.89 -0.10
N ASN A 118 4.99 15.30 1.09
CA ASN A 118 4.08 14.25 1.54
C ASN A 118 2.61 14.70 1.60
N ILE A 119 2.39 15.98 1.83
CA ILE A 119 1.06 16.59 1.76
C ILE A 119 1.19 17.86 0.92
N THR A 120 0.53 17.87 -0.23
CA THR A 120 0.58 18.97 -1.19
C THR A 120 -0.83 19.32 -1.62
N TYR A 121 -1.11 20.58 -1.86
CA TYR A 121 -2.38 21.03 -2.40
C TYR A 121 -2.19 21.87 -3.67
N ASP A 122 -3.19 21.85 -4.55
CA ASP A 122 -3.21 22.67 -5.76
C ASP A 122 -3.95 24.00 -5.55
N SER A 123 -3.93 24.86 -6.55
CA SER A 123 -4.60 26.17 -6.51
C SER A 123 -6.13 26.08 -6.44
N LEU A 124 -6.71 24.91 -6.73
CA LEU A 124 -8.14 24.64 -6.65
C LEU A 124 -8.56 24.05 -5.29
N GLY A 125 -7.60 23.82 -4.39
CA GLY A 125 -7.82 23.21 -3.07
C GLY A 125 -7.84 21.68 -3.08
N GLY A 126 -7.44 21.05 -4.17
CA GLY A 126 -7.22 19.62 -4.24
C GLY A 126 -6.06 19.22 -3.32
N LEU A 127 -6.27 18.23 -2.46
CA LEU A 127 -5.27 17.72 -1.52
C LEU A 127 -4.68 16.39 -2.01
N TYR A 128 -3.36 16.32 -2.01
CA TYR A 128 -2.58 15.15 -2.46
C TYR A 128 -1.73 14.66 -1.29
N GLU A 129 -2.05 13.48 -0.79
CA GLU A 129 -1.31 12.83 0.30
C GLU A 129 -0.44 11.70 -0.27
N ILE A 130 0.86 11.76 -0.02
CA ILE A 130 1.83 10.76 -0.48
C ILE A 130 2.38 10.02 0.74
N PRO A 131 2.27 8.68 0.80
CA PRO A 131 2.82 7.89 1.89
C PRO A 131 4.34 8.05 2.01
N ASN A 132 4.85 7.98 3.24
CA ASN A 132 6.29 8.11 3.51
C ASN A 132 7.14 7.12 2.69
N TYR A 133 6.64 5.90 2.50
CA TYR A 133 7.32 4.86 1.73
C TYR A 133 7.36 5.10 0.20
N CYS A 134 6.62 6.08 -0.31
CA CYS A 134 6.69 6.50 -1.72
C CYS A 134 7.71 7.62 -1.95
N ILE A 135 8.16 8.31 -0.91
CA ILE A 135 9.04 9.49 -1.00
C ILE A 135 10.50 9.12 -0.78
N ASN A 136 10.79 8.35 0.28
CA ASN A 136 12.15 7.97 0.65
C ASN A 136 12.29 6.46 0.84
N GLU A 137 13.54 5.97 0.86
CA GLU A 137 13.84 4.64 1.36
C GLU A 137 13.68 4.60 2.89
N PRO A 138 13.34 3.44 3.47
CA PRO A 138 13.21 3.32 4.91
C PRO A 138 14.56 3.50 5.60
N TYR A 139 14.54 4.06 6.81
CA TYR A 139 15.71 4.08 7.70
C TYR A 139 16.22 2.66 7.95
N LYS A 140 15.30 1.69 8.11
CA LYS A 140 15.62 0.28 8.35
C LYS A 140 14.55 -0.63 7.79
N TYR A 141 14.98 -1.79 7.28
CA TYR A 141 14.11 -2.92 6.98
C TYR A 141 14.08 -3.84 8.21
N GLU A 142 12.99 -3.86 8.92
CA GLU A 142 12.68 -4.88 9.94
C GLU A 142 11.60 -5.77 9.35
N LEU A 143 12.03 -6.76 8.60
CA LEU A 143 11.11 -7.79 8.16
C LEU A 143 10.42 -8.32 9.41
N LEU A 144 9.14 -7.98 9.56
CA LEU A 144 8.31 -8.71 10.48
C LEU A 144 8.29 -10.14 9.93
N GLU A 145 9.28 -10.95 10.35
CA GLU A 145 9.00 -12.36 10.49
C GLU A 145 7.76 -12.37 11.38
N GLU A 146 6.58 -12.51 10.75
CA GLU A 146 5.44 -13.01 11.49
C GLU A 146 5.91 -14.37 12.05
N LYS A 147 6.56 -14.35 13.20
CA LYS A 147 6.57 -15.51 14.10
C LYS A 147 5.11 -15.67 14.48
N LYS A 148 4.33 -16.19 13.53
CA LYS A 148 3.03 -16.76 13.85
C LYS A 148 3.37 -17.85 14.85
N GLU A 149 3.18 -17.56 16.13
CA GLU A 149 3.24 -18.62 17.12
C GLU A 149 2.36 -19.74 16.59
N LYS A 150 2.95 -20.92 16.41
CA LYS A 150 2.18 -22.05 15.91
C LYS A 150 0.96 -22.21 16.81
N PRO A 151 -0.26 -22.07 16.32
CA PRO A 151 -1.44 -22.24 17.14
C PRO A 151 -1.44 -23.65 17.71
N LYS A 152 -2.13 -23.90 18.81
CA LYS A 152 -2.28 -25.29 19.28
C LYS A 152 -2.88 -26.16 18.18
N GLU A 153 -2.37 -27.37 18.02
CA GLU A 153 -2.94 -28.31 17.08
C GLU A 153 -4.41 -28.60 17.44
N LYS A 154 -5.27 -28.47 16.47
CA LYS A 154 -6.69 -28.78 16.59
C LYS A 154 -7.25 -29.34 15.28
N HIS A 155 -8.22 -30.21 15.40
CA HIS A 155 -9.01 -30.64 14.26
C HIS A 155 -10.03 -29.56 13.90
N ILE A 156 -10.10 -29.23 12.61
CA ILE A 156 -11.03 -28.24 12.06
C ILE A 156 -11.87 -28.92 10.98
N SER A 157 -13.12 -28.48 10.87
CA SER A 157 -14.01 -28.86 9.79
C SER A 157 -14.19 -27.67 8.86
N PHE A 158 -13.96 -27.86 7.57
CA PHE A 158 -14.10 -26.80 6.56
C PHE A 158 -14.69 -27.39 5.29
N TYR A 159 -15.06 -26.53 4.34
CA TYR A 159 -15.69 -26.94 3.10
C TYR A 159 -14.73 -26.81 1.93
N LEU A 160 -14.70 -27.83 1.06
CA LEU A 160 -14.13 -27.74 -0.27
C LEU A 160 -15.27 -27.47 -1.27
N ARG A 161 -15.16 -26.37 -2.03
CA ARG A 161 -16.15 -25.97 -3.01
C ARG A 161 -15.61 -26.06 -4.43
N LYS A 162 -16.26 -26.86 -5.28
CA LYS A 162 -16.02 -26.94 -6.72
C LYS A 162 -17.29 -26.55 -7.45
N GLY A 163 -17.33 -25.36 -8.04
CA GLY A 163 -18.56 -24.80 -8.62
C GLY A 163 -19.66 -24.68 -7.57
N ILE A 164 -20.76 -25.39 -7.76
CA ILE A 164 -21.92 -25.44 -6.84
C ILE A 164 -21.78 -26.53 -5.77
N GLU A 165 -20.92 -27.52 -6.00
CA GLU A 165 -20.73 -28.63 -5.07
C GLU A 165 -19.87 -28.20 -3.88
N GLN A 166 -20.35 -28.51 -2.66
CA GLN A 166 -19.57 -28.35 -1.41
C GLN A 166 -19.43 -29.68 -0.70
N THR A 167 -18.25 -29.95 -0.19
CA THR A 167 -17.93 -31.17 0.58
C THR A 167 -17.27 -30.76 1.88
N LYS A 168 -17.84 -31.21 3.01
CA LYS A 168 -17.25 -30.97 4.34
C LYS A 168 -16.08 -31.93 4.55
N ILE A 169 -14.91 -31.38 4.93
CA ILE A 169 -13.68 -32.09 5.23
C ILE A 169 -13.32 -31.83 6.70
N LYS A 170 -12.81 -32.85 7.37
CA LYS A 170 -12.19 -32.72 8.70
C LYS A 170 -10.70 -33.01 8.59
N SER A 171 -9.88 -32.08 9.09
CA SER A 171 -8.41 -32.26 9.07
C SER A 171 -7.78 -31.50 10.23
N SER A 172 -6.52 -31.81 10.58
CA SER A 172 -5.76 -30.97 11.51
C SER A 172 -5.41 -29.63 10.85
N ASN A 173 -5.43 -28.54 11.62
CA ASN A 173 -4.92 -27.24 11.17
C ASN A 173 -3.43 -27.33 10.72
N TYR A 174 -2.68 -28.33 11.16
CA TYR A 174 -1.31 -28.61 10.74
C TYR A 174 -1.21 -29.49 9.48
N SER A 175 -2.35 -29.90 8.91
CA SER A 175 -2.31 -30.67 7.68
C SER A 175 -1.76 -29.83 6.53
N LYS A 176 -0.79 -30.39 5.80
CA LYS A 176 -0.24 -29.76 4.59
C LYS A 176 -1.32 -29.69 3.51
N VAL A 177 -1.27 -28.63 2.72
CA VAL A 177 -2.16 -28.43 1.57
C VAL A 177 -2.11 -29.62 0.61
N GLU A 178 -0.94 -30.22 0.42
CA GLU A 178 -0.77 -31.41 -0.40
C GLU A 178 -1.67 -32.58 0.05
N LYS A 179 -1.86 -32.79 1.36
CA LYS A 179 -2.76 -33.81 1.89
C LYS A 179 -4.20 -33.56 1.45
N ILE A 180 -4.64 -32.30 1.52
CA ILE A 180 -5.99 -31.91 1.08
C ILE A 180 -6.14 -32.11 -0.43
N LYS A 181 -5.12 -31.76 -1.22
CA LYS A 181 -5.14 -32.05 -2.67
C LYS A 181 -5.22 -33.54 -2.99
N LYS A 182 -4.54 -34.41 -2.19
CA LYS A 182 -4.66 -35.88 -2.34
C LYS A 182 -6.09 -36.38 -2.09
N GLU A 183 -6.81 -35.79 -1.15
CA GLU A 183 -8.22 -36.11 -0.90
C GLU A 183 -9.10 -35.68 -2.10
N VAL A 184 -8.87 -34.47 -2.62
CA VAL A 184 -9.54 -33.95 -3.81
C VAL A 184 -9.24 -34.82 -5.04
N SER A 185 -7.98 -35.20 -5.24
CA SER A 185 -7.51 -36.09 -6.32
C SER A 185 -8.28 -37.41 -6.31
N LYS A 186 -8.37 -38.04 -5.15
CA LYS A 186 -9.13 -39.31 -4.98
C LYS A 186 -10.62 -39.12 -5.29
N LYS A 187 -11.22 -38.03 -4.82
CA LYS A 187 -12.64 -37.78 -5.02
C LYS A 187 -13.01 -37.54 -6.48
N TYR A 188 -12.20 -36.79 -7.22
CA TYR A 188 -12.50 -36.38 -8.58
C TYR A 188 -11.72 -37.16 -9.64
N ASN A 189 -10.91 -38.13 -9.24
CA ASN A 189 -10.03 -38.93 -10.10
C ASN A 189 -9.18 -38.07 -11.06
N VAL A 190 -8.50 -37.06 -10.49
CA VAL A 190 -7.69 -36.07 -11.21
C VAL A 190 -6.29 -36.00 -10.58
N ASP A 191 -5.25 -35.83 -11.40
CA ASP A 191 -3.88 -35.69 -10.92
C ASP A 191 -3.73 -34.48 -9.99
N ILE A 192 -2.92 -34.64 -8.93
CA ILE A 192 -2.69 -33.59 -7.91
C ILE A 192 -2.18 -32.29 -8.52
N GLU A 193 -1.35 -32.39 -9.56
CA GLU A 193 -0.77 -31.23 -10.25
C GLU A 193 -1.80 -30.38 -10.98
N LYS A 194 -2.92 -30.98 -11.36
CA LYS A 194 -4.06 -30.31 -11.99
C LYS A 194 -5.03 -29.68 -10.97
N ILE A 195 -4.75 -29.80 -9.67
CA ILE A 195 -5.59 -29.28 -8.61
C ILE A 195 -4.99 -28.01 -8.03
N ARG A 196 -5.74 -26.92 -8.09
CA ARG A 196 -5.40 -25.65 -7.41
C ARG A 196 -6.44 -25.36 -6.33
N LEU A 197 -5.97 -25.01 -5.16
CA LEU A 197 -6.82 -24.66 -4.02
C LEU A 197 -6.66 -23.16 -3.72
N PHE A 198 -7.76 -22.47 -3.50
CA PHE A 198 -7.78 -21.04 -3.21
C PHE A 198 -8.54 -20.76 -1.92
N PHE A 199 -7.99 -19.87 -1.11
CA PHE A 199 -8.62 -19.40 0.12
C PHE A 199 -8.49 -17.87 0.18
N TYR A 200 -9.61 -17.15 0.28
CA TYR A 200 -9.67 -15.69 0.19
C TYR A 200 -8.84 -15.11 -0.97
N GLY A 201 -8.95 -15.70 -2.15
CA GLY A 201 -8.24 -15.26 -3.36
C GLY A 201 -6.75 -15.64 -3.42
N LYS A 202 -6.16 -16.22 -2.35
CA LYS A 202 -4.78 -16.70 -2.34
C LYS A 202 -4.71 -18.17 -2.71
N GLU A 203 -3.80 -18.53 -3.61
CA GLU A 203 -3.52 -19.92 -3.92
C GLU A 203 -2.77 -20.59 -2.77
N LEU A 204 -3.25 -21.76 -2.34
CA LEU A 204 -2.63 -22.57 -1.30
C LEU A 204 -1.52 -23.42 -1.91
N LYS A 205 -0.29 -23.26 -1.41
CA LYS A 205 0.89 -24.00 -1.88
C LYS A 205 1.10 -25.29 -1.10
N ASN A 206 1.51 -26.35 -1.78
CA ASN A 206 1.59 -27.73 -1.29
C ASN A 206 2.37 -27.90 0.03
N ASN A 207 3.50 -27.17 0.16
CA ASN A 207 4.43 -27.32 1.29
C ASN A 207 3.96 -26.63 2.58
N PHE A 208 2.93 -25.81 2.51
CA PHE A 208 2.41 -25.08 3.65
C PHE A 208 1.28 -25.83 4.35
N GLU A 209 1.11 -25.55 5.63
CA GLU A 209 0.07 -26.10 6.48
C GLU A 209 -1.17 -25.18 6.46
N LEU A 210 -2.36 -25.71 6.75
CA LEU A 210 -3.62 -24.95 6.70
C LEU A 210 -3.61 -23.73 7.65
N TRP A 211 -2.93 -23.82 8.80
CA TRP A 211 -2.82 -22.72 9.74
C TRP A 211 -2.02 -21.53 9.18
N ASN A 212 -1.06 -21.75 8.26
CA ASN A 212 -0.33 -20.66 7.61
C ASN A 212 -1.26 -19.71 6.83
N TYR A 213 -2.42 -20.21 6.45
CA TYR A 213 -3.45 -19.45 5.74
C TYR A 213 -4.61 -19.02 6.63
N ASN A 214 -4.52 -19.26 7.96
CA ASN A 214 -5.59 -19.01 8.93
C ASN A 214 -6.91 -19.73 8.61
N VAL A 215 -6.82 -20.94 8.02
CA VAL A 215 -8.00 -21.77 7.80
C VAL A 215 -8.56 -22.20 9.14
N SER A 216 -9.83 -21.92 9.36
CA SER A 216 -10.54 -22.19 10.62
C SER A 216 -11.82 -22.98 10.39
N GLU A 217 -12.60 -23.20 11.45
CA GLU A 217 -13.88 -23.91 11.41
C GLU A 217 -14.82 -23.25 10.39
N ASP A 218 -15.53 -24.09 9.65
CA ASP A 218 -16.55 -23.73 8.66
C ASP A 218 -16.10 -22.80 7.51
N CYS A 219 -14.79 -22.61 7.32
CA CYS A 219 -14.25 -21.88 6.16
C CYS A 219 -14.51 -22.64 4.84
N VAL A 220 -14.48 -21.90 3.73
CA VAL A 220 -14.64 -22.46 2.38
C VAL A 220 -13.35 -22.31 1.59
N ILE A 221 -12.76 -23.42 1.17
CA ILE A 221 -11.63 -23.47 0.23
C ILE A 221 -12.17 -23.79 -1.17
N THR A 222 -11.87 -22.95 -2.14
CA THR A 222 -12.30 -23.16 -3.54
C THR A 222 -11.35 -24.12 -4.24
N VAL A 223 -11.91 -25.13 -4.91
CA VAL A 223 -11.18 -26.09 -5.72
C VAL A 223 -11.31 -25.73 -7.20
N MET A 224 -10.18 -25.58 -7.86
CA MET A 224 -10.10 -25.39 -9.31
C MET A 224 -9.33 -26.57 -9.93
N LEU A 225 -9.90 -27.17 -10.96
CA LEU A 225 -9.25 -28.20 -11.75
C LEU A 225 -8.74 -27.57 -13.05
N VAL A 226 -7.44 -27.74 -13.33
CA VAL A 226 -6.82 -27.29 -14.59
C VAL A 226 -6.91 -28.45 -15.57
N LEU A 227 -7.51 -28.20 -16.72
CA LEU A 227 -7.70 -29.18 -17.81
C LEU A 227 -6.38 -29.50 -18.52
#